data_69498557e5e14a124163fd298dfb5b59
#
_entry.id   69498557e5e14a124163fd298dfb5b59
#
_cell.length_a   1.000
_cell.length_b   1.000
_cell.length_c   1.000
_cell.angle_alpha   90.00
_cell.angle_beta   90.00
_cell.angle_gamma   90.00
#
_symmetry.space_group_name_H-M   'P 1'
#
loop_
_entity.id
_entity.type
_entity.pdbx_description
1 polymer ?
#
loop_
_entity_poly.entity_id
_entity_poly.type
_entity_poly.pdbx_seq_one_letter_code
_entity_poly.pdbx_strand_id
1 'polypeptide(L)'
;MMKGGIGNMMKQAQRMQEQMQKAQEELAEMEITGQAGGGMVSVVMNGRHEVRRVNIDESVYDDREMVEDLIAAACNDAVQRLEQVTQERMSNLTEGMNLPAGMKLPF
;
A
#
# COMPACT_ATOMS: atom_id res chain seq x y z
N MET A 1 -16.11 10.21 -38.97
CA MET A 1 -15.85 8.89 -38.36
C MET A 1 -14.56 8.81 -37.60
N MET A 2 -13.48 9.35 -38.13
CA MET A 2 -12.21 9.35 -37.40
C MET A 2 -12.27 10.18 -36.11
N LYS A 3 -13.04 11.22 -36.09
CA LYS A 3 -13.20 12.07 -34.89
C LYS A 3 -13.83 11.32 -33.71
N GLY A 4 -14.76 10.41 -33.98
CA GLY A 4 -15.41 9.64 -32.92
C GLY A 4 -14.47 8.62 -32.25
N GLY A 5 -13.58 7.97 -33.03
CA GLY A 5 -12.64 7.01 -32.52
C GLY A 5 -11.55 7.65 -31.65
N ILE A 6 -11.03 8.79 -32.09
CA ILE A 6 -9.99 9.53 -31.34
C ILE A 6 -10.57 10.08 -30.05
N GLY A 7 -11.78 10.65 -30.10
CA GLY A 7 -12.45 11.17 -28.92
C GLY A 7 -12.69 10.10 -27.85
N ASN A 8 -13.10 8.90 -28.28
CA ASN A 8 -13.31 7.79 -27.37
C ASN A 8 -12.00 7.29 -26.76
N MET A 9 -10.94 7.22 -27.56
CA MET A 9 -9.62 6.83 -27.05
C MET A 9 -9.09 7.83 -26.02
N MET A 10 -9.27 9.12 -26.28
CA MET A 10 -8.88 10.18 -25.34
C MET A 10 -9.68 10.10 -24.04
N LYS A 11 -10.97 9.85 -24.13
CA LYS A 11 -11.83 9.68 -22.95
C LYS A 11 -11.41 8.47 -22.12
N GLN A 12 -11.09 7.36 -22.79
CA GLN A 12 -10.61 6.15 -22.10
C GLN A 12 -9.27 6.40 -21.43
N ALA A 13 -8.36 7.09 -22.09
CA ALA A 13 -7.06 7.44 -21.52
C ALA A 13 -7.23 8.35 -20.29
N GLN A 14 -8.12 9.32 -20.37
CA GLN A 14 -8.42 10.22 -19.25
C GLN A 14 -9.02 9.45 -18.07
N ARG A 15 -9.96 8.55 -18.32
CA ARG A 15 -10.57 7.73 -17.28
C ARG A 15 -9.55 6.83 -16.62
N MET A 16 -8.66 6.26 -17.41
CA MET A 16 -7.59 5.41 -16.91
C MET A 16 -6.65 6.20 -16.00
N GLN A 17 -6.26 7.40 -16.43
CA GLN A 17 -5.45 8.30 -15.62
C GLN A 17 -6.13 8.66 -14.31
N GLU A 18 -7.41 9.01 -14.37
CA GLU A 18 -8.19 9.35 -13.18
C GLU A 18 -8.29 8.17 -12.22
N GLN A 19 -8.52 6.96 -12.76
CA GLN A 19 -8.60 5.75 -11.94
C GLN A 19 -7.26 5.43 -11.27
N MET A 20 -6.17 5.56 -12.00
CA MET A 20 -4.83 5.34 -11.44
C MET A 20 -4.50 6.36 -10.37
N GLN A 21 -4.80 7.63 -10.61
CA GLN A 21 -4.57 8.69 -9.66
C GLN A 21 -5.39 8.47 -8.39
N LYS A 22 -6.66 8.11 -8.55
CA LYS A 22 -7.55 7.80 -7.43
C LYS A 22 -7.06 6.60 -6.64
N ALA A 23 -6.60 5.55 -7.32
CA ALA A 23 -6.05 4.37 -6.68
C ALA A 23 -4.79 4.72 -5.88
N GLN A 24 -3.93 5.57 -6.41
CA GLN A 24 -2.74 6.04 -5.71
C GLN A 24 -3.09 6.86 -4.47
N GLU A 25 -4.09 7.72 -4.57
CA GLU A 25 -4.56 8.52 -3.44
C GLU A 25 -5.15 7.64 -2.34
N GLU A 26 -5.96 6.67 -2.71
CA GLU A 26 -6.54 5.71 -1.77
C GLU A 26 -5.44 4.89 -1.09
N LEU A 27 -4.44 4.44 -1.85
CA LEU A 27 -3.31 3.71 -1.31
C LEU A 27 -2.50 4.56 -0.34
N ALA A 28 -2.27 5.84 -0.69
CA ALA A 28 -1.52 6.76 0.14
C ALA A 28 -2.18 7.01 1.50
N GLU A 29 -3.51 7.03 1.54
CA GLU A 29 -4.29 7.27 2.76
C GLU A 29 -4.60 5.99 3.53
N MET A 30 -4.39 4.84 2.93
CA MET A 30 -4.66 3.56 3.58
C MET A 30 -3.73 3.35 4.76
N GLU A 31 -4.30 2.87 5.87
CA GLU A 31 -3.51 2.56 7.06
C GLU A 31 -3.27 1.07 7.18
N ILE A 32 -2.01 0.71 7.39
CA ILE A 32 -1.56 -0.66 7.59
C ILE A 32 -0.96 -0.76 8.99
N THR A 33 -1.33 -1.81 9.72
CA THR A 33 -0.80 -2.05 11.06
C THR A 33 0.21 -3.17 11.02
N GLY A 34 1.45 -2.87 11.43
CA GLY A 34 2.47 -3.86 11.68
C GLY A 34 2.57 -4.17 13.16
N GLN A 35 2.97 -5.37 13.51
CA GLN A 35 3.05 -5.83 14.90
C GLN A 35 4.33 -6.61 15.15
N ALA A 36 4.76 -6.60 16.39
CA ALA A 36 5.88 -7.40 16.85
C ALA A 36 5.66 -7.84 18.29
N GLY A 37 6.30 -8.94 18.68
CA GLY A 37 6.18 -9.46 20.04
C GLY A 37 4.78 -9.91 20.41
N GLY A 38 4.05 -10.51 19.48
CA GLY A 38 2.68 -10.94 19.73
C GLY A 38 1.69 -9.81 19.95
N GLY A 39 1.99 -8.64 19.39
CA GLY A 39 1.13 -7.46 19.51
C GLY A 39 1.53 -6.50 20.62
N MET A 40 2.64 -6.77 21.33
CA MET A 40 3.11 -5.87 22.37
C MET A 40 3.54 -4.51 21.84
N VAL A 41 4.01 -4.45 20.61
CA VAL A 41 4.26 -3.20 19.91
C VAL A 41 3.55 -3.27 18.56
N SER A 42 2.82 -2.22 18.21
CA SER A 42 2.19 -2.08 16.92
C SER A 42 2.51 -0.71 16.32
N VAL A 43 2.62 -0.68 15.00
CA VAL A 43 2.93 0.53 14.23
C VAL A 43 1.90 0.67 13.13
N VAL A 44 1.26 1.83 13.06
CA VAL A 44 0.33 2.15 11.99
C VAL A 44 1.06 3.00 10.96
N MET A 45 1.07 2.53 9.73
CA MET A 45 1.75 3.15 8.60
C MET A 45 0.76 3.40 7.46
N ASN A 46 0.91 4.51 6.76
CA ASN A 46 0.10 4.76 5.58
C ASN A 46 0.82 4.29 4.31
N GLY A 47 0.16 4.43 3.16
CA GLY A 47 0.73 4.00 1.88
C GLY A 47 1.93 4.80 1.41
N ARG A 48 2.25 5.90 2.05
CA ARG A 48 3.44 6.71 1.78
C ARG A 48 4.63 6.31 2.64
N HIS A 49 4.51 5.21 3.38
CA HIS A 49 5.52 4.74 4.32
C HIS A 49 5.74 5.69 5.50
N GLU A 50 4.73 6.48 5.82
CA GLU A 50 4.79 7.34 6.99
C GLU A 50 4.23 6.59 8.20
N VAL A 51 4.96 6.61 9.30
CA VAL A 51 4.48 6.05 10.56
C VAL A 51 3.53 7.07 11.18
N ARG A 52 2.27 6.66 11.36
CA ARG A 52 1.23 7.54 11.89
C ARG A 52 1.08 7.39 13.40
N ARG A 53 1.31 6.20 13.91
CA ARG A 53 1.14 5.90 15.32
C ARG A 53 1.99 4.71 15.74
N VAL A 54 2.48 4.76 16.96
CA VAL A 54 3.16 3.63 17.61
C VAL A 54 2.44 3.37 18.93
N ASN A 55 2.06 2.12 19.14
CA ASN A 55 1.46 1.67 20.39
C ASN A 55 2.39 0.67 21.07
N ILE A 56 2.68 0.91 22.32
CA ILE A 56 3.58 0.07 23.12
C ILE A 56 2.81 -0.40 24.34
N ASP A 57 2.78 -1.71 24.57
CA ASP A 57 2.12 -2.28 25.74
C ASP A 57 2.92 -1.94 27.01
N GLU A 58 2.21 -1.69 28.09
CA GLU A 58 2.83 -1.31 29.36
C GLU A 58 3.78 -2.38 29.90
N SER A 59 3.52 -3.64 29.59
CA SER A 59 4.33 -4.77 30.09
C SER A 59 5.79 -4.72 29.64
N VAL A 60 6.10 -3.99 28.58
CA VAL A 60 7.48 -3.90 28.04
C VAL A 60 8.15 -2.57 28.34
N TYR A 61 7.50 -1.64 29.02
CA TYR A 61 8.07 -0.29 29.27
C TYR A 61 9.39 -0.32 30.04
N ASP A 62 9.55 -1.28 30.92
CA ASP A 62 10.77 -1.38 31.76
C ASP A 62 11.94 -2.03 31.04
N ASP A 63 11.71 -2.60 29.85
CA ASP A 63 12.76 -3.25 29.06
C ASP A 63 13.02 -2.42 27.81
N ARG A 64 13.91 -1.45 27.96
CA ARG A 64 14.23 -0.49 26.89
C ARG A 64 14.76 -1.16 25.63
N GLU A 65 15.67 -2.11 25.78
CA GLU A 65 16.25 -2.81 24.63
C GLU A 65 15.22 -3.60 23.88
N MET A 66 14.32 -4.29 24.60
CA MET A 66 13.24 -5.03 23.98
C MET A 66 12.30 -4.10 23.23
N VAL A 67 11.93 -2.95 23.81
CA VAL A 67 11.08 -1.96 23.15
C VAL A 67 11.72 -1.47 21.85
N GLU A 68 12.99 -1.14 21.88
CA GLU A 68 13.71 -0.69 20.69
C GLU A 68 13.67 -1.73 19.57
N ASP A 69 13.96 -2.99 19.90
CA ASP A 69 13.94 -4.08 18.94
C ASP A 69 12.54 -4.36 18.41
N LEU A 70 11.53 -4.32 19.26
CA LEU A 70 10.14 -4.55 18.87
C LEU A 70 9.61 -3.43 17.97
N ILE A 71 9.99 -2.19 18.21
CA ILE A 71 9.62 -1.08 17.34
C ILE A 71 10.20 -1.29 15.94
N ALA A 72 11.47 -1.63 15.84
CA ALA A 72 12.10 -1.92 14.55
C ALA A 72 11.40 -3.07 13.83
N ALA A 73 11.10 -4.15 14.53
CA ALA A 73 10.41 -5.30 13.97
C ALA A 73 8.98 -4.96 13.52
N ALA A 74 8.26 -4.16 14.31
CA ALA A 74 6.89 -3.75 13.96
C ALA A 74 6.88 -2.83 12.73
N CYS A 75 7.85 -1.93 12.62
CA CYS A 75 8.00 -1.07 11.44
C CYS A 75 8.27 -1.92 10.18
N ASN A 76 9.16 -2.89 10.29
CA ASN A 76 9.47 -3.77 9.17
C ASN A 76 8.28 -4.64 8.78
N ASP A 77 7.52 -5.12 9.75
CA ASP A 77 6.29 -5.85 9.50
C ASP A 77 5.26 -4.98 8.77
N ALA A 78 5.12 -3.72 9.17
CA ALA A 78 4.22 -2.77 8.50
C ALA A 78 4.65 -2.56 7.04
N VAL A 79 5.93 -2.37 6.77
CA VAL A 79 6.46 -2.20 5.41
C VAL A 79 6.16 -3.42 4.55
N GLN A 80 6.38 -4.62 5.08
CA GLN A 80 6.12 -5.86 4.35
C GLN A 80 4.64 -6.03 4.03
N ARG A 81 3.77 -5.73 4.99
CA ARG A 81 2.32 -5.79 4.78
C ARG A 81 1.86 -4.75 3.75
N LEU A 82 2.42 -3.56 3.81
CA LEU A 82 2.12 -2.50 2.84
C LEU A 82 2.52 -2.93 1.43
N GLU A 83 3.70 -3.51 1.26
CA GLU A 83 4.16 -4.01 -0.03
C GLU A 83 3.23 -5.10 -0.59
N GLN A 84 2.78 -6.02 0.27
CA GLN A 84 1.83 -7.06 -0.11
C GLN A 84 0.52 -6.47 -0.61
N VAL A 85 -0.06 -5.54 0.14
CA VAL A 85 -1.33 -4.89 -0.21
C VAL A 85 -1.17 -4.09 -1.50
N THR A 86 -0.06 -3.40 -1.67
CA THR A 86 0.24 -2.64 -2.88
C THR A 86 0.30 -3.56 -4.10
N GLN A 87 0.98 -4.69 -3.98
CA GLN A 87 1.07 -5.68 -5.06
C GLN A 87 -0.30 -6.26 -5.41
N GLU A 88 -1.09 -6.59 -4.41
CA GLU A 88 -2.45 -7.12 -4.62
C GLU A 88 -3.34 -6.10 -5.34
N ARG A 89 -3.30 -4.84 -4.92
CA ARG A 89 -4.08 -3.77 -5.55
C ARG A 89 -3.65 -3.52 -6.99
N MET A 90 -2.35 -3.53 -7.25
CA MET A 90 -1.82 -3.36 -8.60
C MET A 90 -2.17 -4.55 -9.48
N SER A 91 -2.11 -5.76 -8.95
CA SER A 91 -2.52 -6.97 -9.66
C SER A 91 -4.00 -6.92 -10.04
N ASN A 92 -4.86 -6.53 -9.12
CA ASN A 92 -6.30 -6.38 -9.36
C ASN A 92 -6.59 -5.30 -10.41
N LEU A 93 -5.86 -4.20 -10.37
CA LEU A 93 -5.99 -3.13 -11.33
C LEU A 93 -5.59 -3.60 -12.74
N THR A 94 -4.51 -4.38 -12.82
CA THR A 94 -4.02 -4.98 -14.06
C THR A 94 -5.02 -5.97 -14.64
N GLU A 95 -5.62 -6.82 -13.80
CA GLU A 95 -6.65 -7.74 -14.22
C GLU A 95 -7.89 -7.00 -14.75
N GLY A 96 -8.28 -5.92 -14.07
CA GLY A 96 -9.39 -5.08 -14.51
C GLY A 96 -9.16 -4.41 -15.86
N MET A 97 -7.92 -4.25 -16.27
CA MET A 97 -7.54 -3.70 -17.57
C MET A 97 -7.49 -4.73 -18.69
N ASN A 98 -7.73 -6.00 -18.40
CA ASN A 98 -7.66 -7.10 -19.37
C ASN A 98 -6.36 -7.11 -20.16
N LEU A 99 -5.24 -6.98 -19.50
CA LEU A 99 -3.93 -7.04 -20.14
C LEU A 99 -3.67 -8.44 -20.67
N PRO A 100 -3.10 -8.57 -21.89
CA PRO A 100 -2.79 -9.89 -22.44
C PRO A 100 -1.83 -10.67 -21.53
N ALA A 101 -2.05 -11.99 -21.47
CA ALA A 101 -1.17 -12.88 -20.75
C ALA A 101 0.23 -12.83 -21.37
N GLY A 102 1.20 -12.32 -20.72
CA GLY A 102 2.56 -12.12 -21.24
C GLY A 102 3.03 -10.68 -21.13
N MET A 103 2.13 -9.73 -20.92
CA MET A 103 2.50 -8.38 -20.57
C MET A 103 2.75 -8.31 -19.07
N LYS A 104 4.00 -8.22 -18.69
CA LYS A 104 4.39 -8.00 -17.31
C LYS A 104 4.62 -6.52 -17.09
N LEU A 105 3.94 -5.97 -16.10
CA LEU A 105 4.21 -4.60 -15.68
C LEU A 105 5.52 -4.57 -14.89
N PRO A 106 6.33 -3.48 -15.00
CA PRO A 106 7.66 -3.40 -14.39
C PRO A 106 7.61 -3.07 -12.89
N PHE A 107 6.82 -3.79 -12.13
CA PHE A 107 6.79 -3.63 -10.67
C PHE A 107 6.48 -4.90 -9.92
#